data_4224006e7062537bce7561f05bcad025
#
_entry.id   4224006e7062537bce7561f05bcad025
#
_cell.length_a   1.000
_cell.length_b   1.000
_cell.length_c   1.000
_cell.angle_alpha   90.00
_cell.angle_beta   90.00
_cell.angle_gamma   90.00
#
_symmetry.space_group_name_H-M   'P 1'
#
loop_
_entity.id
_entity.type
_entity.pdbx_description
1 polymer ?
#
loop_
_entity_poly.entity_id
_entity_poly.type
_entity_poly.pdbx_seq_one_letter_code
_entity_poly.pdbx_strand_id
1 'polypeptide(L)'
;GEGWDSPCINSLILASFVGSFMLSNQMRGRAIRVMKEQPEKTSNIWHLVCLRPWNEVLKADDNQISEDYSMLERRMEHFLGLHYTENTIENGMKRLSVIKTPFNKTNIDRINRQMLKMSGQRDTLKERWNSALAVYDKMDIVDETEVKDKFVTSVVFWDAILTMILSGILCLIGAIGAGIVAAASQNGILAGTCYFFIATGLAGVMIRFPKIFTLGSPLKRLKAFGNGIRKALEEQQLLEETHCKVETESHGPDNHIIYLSGGSGRDKALFAQCVNEFFDVIDNQRYILVKKKGHKGLNGFYAIPNCFSKKKEDAERFAKCMHPYIGNYDCVYTRNEKGRELLLEGRVKALANREERCISHKKVKGALE
;
A
#
# COMPACT_ATOMS: atom_id res chain seq x y z
N GLY A 1 5.86 -33.65 8.20
CA GLY A 1 5.58 -34.16 9.47
C GLY A 1 5.52 -33.16 10.59
N GLU A 2 4.34 -33.02 11.19
CA GLU A 2 4.22 -32.33 12.45
C GLU A 2 5.03 -33.07 13.52
N GLY A 3 5.75 -32.34 14.37
CA GLY A 3 6.48 -32.91 15.49
C GLY A 3 7.89 -33.44 15.20
N TRP A 4 8.34 -33.47 13.94
CA TRP A 4 9.69 -33.93 13.64
C TRP A 4 10.72 -32.81 13.88
N ASP A 5 11.62 -33.04 14.80
CA ASP A 5 12.71 -32.15 15.15
C ASP A 5 14.04 -32.82 14.83
N SER A 6 14.74 -32.29 13.85
CA SER A 6 16.04 -32.79 13.43
C SER A 6 17.01 -31.63 13.15
N PRO A 7 17.78 -31.20 14.14
CA PRO A 7 18.69 -30.06 13.99
C PRO A 7 19.84 -30.35 13.03
N CYS A 8 20.09 -31.59 12.63
CA CYS A 8 21.13 -31.95 11.66
C CYS A 8 20.77 -31.62 10.19
N ILE A 9 19.53 -31.24 9.89
CA ILE A 9 19.12 -30.88 8.54
C ILE A 9 19.89 -29.64 8.08
N ASN A 10 20.65 -29.77 6.99
CA ASN A 10 21.41 -28.70 6.37
C ASN A 10 20.97 -28.40 4.92
N SER A 11 19.99 -29.13 4.41
CA SER A 11 19.38 -28.89 3.11
C SER A 11 17.90 -29.21 3.16
N LEU A 12 17.08 -28.29 2.70
CA LEU A 12 15.63 -28.41 2.62
C LEU A 12 15.19 -28.11 1.19
N ILE A 13 14.45 -29.01 0.59
CA ILE A 13 13.88 -28.82 -0.75
C ILE A 13 12.36 -28.64 -0.61
N LEU A 14 11.87 -27.48 -1.02
CA LEU A 14 10.46 -27.18 -1.10
C LEU A 14 9.98 -27.46 -2.53
N ALA A 15 9.36 -28.61 -2.72
CA ALA A 15 8.92 -29.09 -4.02
C ALA A 15 7.52 -28.57 -4.42
N SER A 16 6.81 -27.95 -3.48
CA SER A 16 5.50 -27.35 -3.72
C SER A 16 5.34 -26.09 -2.88
N PHE A 17 4.49 -25.19 -3.35
CA PHE A 17 4.14 -23.99 -2.61
C PHE A 17 2.88 -24.20 -1.79
N VAL A 18 2.98 -23.98 -0.49
CA VAL A 18 1.83 -24.00 0.41
C VAL A 18 1.26 -22.58 0.48
N GLY A 19 -0.05 -22.40 0.42
CA GLY A 19 -0.74 -21.10 0.47
C GLY A 19 -0.48 -20.30 1.75
N SER A 20 -0.05 -20.96 2.84
CA SER A 20 0.22 -20.33 4.13
C SER A 20 1.68 -19.90 4.28
N PHE A 21 1.89 -18.59 4.49
CA PHE A 21 3.19 -18.01 4.86
C PHE A 21 3.74 -18.62 6.17
N MET A 22 2.89 -18.79 7.17
CA MET A 22 3.27 -19.36 8.47
C MET A 22 3.84 -20.77 8.31
N LEU A 23 3.19 -21.63 7.50
CA LEU A 23 3.65 -22.99 7.27
C LEU A 23 4.99 -23.03 6.51
N SER A 24 5.18 -22.13 5.55
CA SER A 24 6.46 -21.98 4.85
C SER A 24 7.59 -21.59 5.80
N ASN A 25 7.32 -20.67 6.73
CA ASN A 25 8.29 -20.29 7.75
C ASN A 25 8.60 -21.42 8.73
N GLN A 26 7.60 -22.18 9.14
CA GLN A 26 7.82 -23.35 9.99
C GLN A 26 8.69 -24.41 9.31
N MET A 27 8.48 -24.68 8.03
CA MET A 27 9.31 -25.62 7.27
C MET A 27 10.76 -25.13 7.17
N ARG A 28 10.95 -23.85 6.83
CA ARG A 28 12.29 -23.23 6.77
C ARG A 28 12.99 -23.24 8.14
N GLY A 29 12.24 -22.91 9.19
CA GLY A 29 12.73 -22.92 10.56
C GLY A 29 13.36 -24.26 10.99
N ARG A 30 12.89 -25.37 10.42
CA ARG A 30 13.47 -26.70 10.70
C ARG A 30 14.89 -26.85 10.12
N ALA A 31 15.14 -26.29 8.94
CA ALA A 31 16.47 -26.35 8.32
C ALA A 31 17.49 -25.44 9.01
N ILE A 32 17.06 -24.29 9.53
CA ILE A 32 17.93 -23.28 10.16
C ILE A 32 18.14 -23.47 11.66
N ARG A 33 17.64 -24.57 12.26
CA ARG A 33 17.87 -24.86 13.68
C ARG A 33 19.34 -25.02 13.99
N VAL A 34 19.74 -24.39 15.09
CA VAL A 34 21.13 -24.47 15.58
C VAL A 34 21.37 -25.82 16.23
N MET A 35 22.53 -26.42 15.95
CA MET A 35 23.05 -27.57 16.67
C MET A 35 24.05 -27.10 17.72
N LYS A 36 23.96 -27.63 18.94
CA LYS A 36 24.92 -27.29 20.00
C LYS A 36 26.37 -27.70 19.64
N GLU A 37 26.47 -28.80 18.95
CA GLU A 37 27.76 -29.36 18.49
C GLU A 37 28.33 -28.65 17.24
N GLN A 38 27.49 -27.89 16.53
CA GLN A 38 27.87 -27.17 15.31
C GLN A 38 27.19 -25.78 15.27
N PRO A 39 27.68 -24.83 16.06
CA PRO A 39 27.08 -23.48 16.14
C PRO A 39 27.21 -22.70 14.84
N GLU A 40 28.19 -23.02 13.99
CA GLU A 40 28.44 -22.41 12.67
C GLU A 40 27.69 -23.12 11.52
N LYS A 41 26.71 -23.99 11.88
CA LYS A 41 25.93 -24.71 10.87
C LYS A 41 25.19 -23.74 9.96
N THR A 42 25.31 -23.96 8.66
CA THR A 42 24.54 -23.28 7.62
C THR A 42 23.61 -24.25 6.91
N SER A 43 22.53 -23.74 6.33
CA SER A 43 21.56 -24.57 5.63
C SER A 43 21.13 -23.95 4.32
N ASN A 44 20.94 -24.78 3.30
CA ASN A 44 20.41 -24.40 2.02
C ASN A 44 18.92 -24.70 1.96
N ILE A 45 18.12 -23.74 1.52
CA ILE A 45 16.68 -23.89 1.32
C ILE A 45 16.40 -23.67 -0.16
N TRP A 46 16.02 -24.75 -0.84
CA TRP A 46 15.76 -24.76 -2.26
C TRP A 46 14.26 -24.66 -2.53
N HIS A 47 13.87 -23.72 -3.37
CA HIS A 47 12.51 -23.60 -3.89
C HIS A 47 12.50 -24.12 -5.32
N LEU A 48 11.81 -25.23 -5.59
CA LEU A 48 11.59 -25.72 -6.94
C LEU A 48 10.43 -24.97 -7.55
N VAL A 49 10.62 -24.43 -8.74
CA VAL A 49 9.64 -23.62 -9.46
C VAL A 49 9.41 -24.21 -10.85
N CYS A 50 8.18 -24.55 -11.16
CA CYS A 50 7.79 -24.93 -12.51
C CYS A 50 7.61 -23.67 -13.35
N LEU A 51 8.19 -23.64 -14.55
CA LEU A 51 8.11 -22.51 -15.46
C LEU A 51 7.34 -22.93 -16.72
N ARG A 52 6.47 -22.03 -17.24
CA ARG A 52 5.87 -22.21 -18.55
C ARG A 52 6.93 -22.06 -19.65
N PRO A 53 6.81 -22.79 -20.77
CA PRO A 53 7.63 -22.51 -21.95
C PRO A 53 7.50 -21.03 -22.37
N TRP A 54 8.60 -20.37 -22.68
CA TRP A 54 8.60 -18.92 -22.95
C TRP A 54 7.68 -18.49 -24.10
N ASN A 55 7.54 -19.33 -25.12
CA ASN A 55 6.61 -19.12 -26.23
C ASN A 55 5.13 -19.14 -25.79
N GLU A 56 4.79 -19.79 -24.71
CA GLU A 56 3.45 -19.78 -24.11
C GLU A 56 3.24 -18.54 -23.23
N VAL A 57 4.26 -18.13 -22.49
CA VAL A 57 4.23 -16.87 -21.70
C VAL A 57 3.96 -15.66 -22.59
N LEU A 58 4.58 -15.60 -23.77
CA LEU A 58 4.38 -14.51 -24.73
C LEU A 58 2.99 -14.49 -25.39
N LYS A 59 2.27 -15.61 -25.35
CA LYS A 59 0.91 -15.75 -25.91
C LYS A 59 -0.19 -15.59 -24.85
N ALA A 60 0.18 -15.62 -23.58
CA ALA A 60 -0.77 -15.51 -22.50
C ALA A 60 -1.14 -14.05 -22.25
N ASP A 61 -2.44 -13.75 -22.13
CA ASP A 61 -2.95 -12.40 -21.85
C ASP A 61 -2.51 -11.88 -20.48
N ASP A 62 -2.12 -12.78 -19.56
CA ASP A 62 -1.74 -12.45 -18.20
C ASP A 62 -0.24 -12.11 -18.02
N ASN A 63 0.58 -12.29 -19.04
CA ASN A 63 2.05 -12.13 -19.00
C ASN A 63 2.73 -12.85 -17.81
N GLN A 64 2.07 -13.83 -17.20
CA GLN A 64 2.61 -14.57 -16.05
C GLN A 64 3.61 -15.62 -16.51
N ILE A 65 4.78 -15.63 -15.86
CA ILE A 65 5.82 -16.65 -16.11
C ILE A 65 5.33 -18.03 -15.73
N SER A 66 4.75 -18.17 -14.53
CA SER A 66 4.00 -19.32 -14.05
C SER A 66 3.33 -18.96 -12.72
N GLU A 67 2.36 -19.78 -12.29
CA GLU A 67 1.73 -19.65 -10.97
C GLU A 67 2.76 -19.85 -9.84
N ASP A 68 3.60 -20.87 -9.94
CA ASP A 68 4.69 -21.16 -9.00
C ASP A 68 5.65 -19.98 -8.88
N TYR A 69 6.02 -19.35 -10.00
CA TYR A 69 6.93 -18.21 -10.00
C TYR A 69 6.29 -17.00 -9.30
N SER A 70 5.04 -16.71 -9.59
CA SER A 70 4.29 -15.62 -8.95
C SER A 70 4.14 -15.86 -7.45
N MET A 71 3.92 -17.11 -7.04
CA MET A 71 3.85 -17.49 -5.63
C MET A 71 5.21 -17.37 -4.93
N LEU A 72 6.31 -17.71 -5.62
CA LEU A 72 7.66 -17.49 -5.10
C LEU A 72 7.94 -16.00 -4.90
N GLU A 73 7.62 -15.14 -5.88
CA GLU A 73 7.77 -13.69 -5.77
C GLU A 73 7.08 -13.17 -4.50
N ARG A 74 5.79 -13.44 -4.35
CA ARG A 74 5.00 -13.02 -3.17
C ARG A 74 5.62 -13.49 -1.85
N ARG A 75 6.19 -14.68 -1.80
CA ARG A 75 6.82 -15.19 -0.58
C ARG A 75 8.15 -14.55 -0.29
N MET A 76 8.95 -14.31 -1.32
CA MET A 76 10.24 -13.67 -1.15
C MET A 76 10.10 -12.24 -0.65
N GLU A 77 9.03 -11.51 -0.99
CA GLU A 77 8.74 -10.16 -0.48
C GLU A 77 8.67 -10.09 1.06
N HIS A 78 8.32 -11.20 1.72
CA HIS A 78 8.22 -11.26 3.19
C HIS A 78 9.54 -11.66 3.87
N PHE A 79 10.62 -11.91 3.12
CA PHE A 79 11.88 -12.35 3.67
C PHE A 79 12.99 -11.36 3.43
N LEU A 80 13.48 -10.78 4.51
CA LEU A 80 14.77 -10.09 4.54
C LEU A 80 15.91 -11.12 4.64
N GLY A 81 17.00 -10.86 3.97
CA GLY A 81 18.19 -11.67 4.07
C GLY A 81 19.31 -11.13 3.21
N LEU A 82 20.48 -11.75 3.36
CA LEU A 82 21.68 -11.38 2.63
C LEU A 82 21.44 -11.50 1.12
N HIS A 83 21.79 -10.46 0.37
CA HIS A 83 21.80 -10.49 -1.09
C HIS A 83 22.80 -11.54 -1.60
N TYR A 84 22.47 -12.22 -2.71
CA TYR A 84 23.22 -13.39 -3.14
C TYR A 84 24.67 -13.06 -3.57
N THR A 85 24.89 -11.92 -4.21
CA THR A 85 26.20 -11.48 -4.71
C THR A 85 26.80 -10.31 -3.96
N GLU A 86 25.97 -9.47 -3.34
CA GLU A 86 26.39 -8.25 -2.65
C GLU A 86 26.34 -8.44 -1.13
N ASN A 87 27.08 -7.60 -0.38
CA ASN A 87 27.06 -7.62 1.08
C ASN A 87 26.00 -6.64 1.60
N THR A 88 24.76 -6.78 1.09
CA THR A 88 23.59 -5.99 1.48
C THR A 88 22.49 -6.91 1.97
N ILE A 89 21.58 -6.37 2.79
CA ILE A 89 20.37 -7.06 3.24
C ILE A 89 19.22 -6.53 2.41
N GLU A 90 18.54 -7.43 1.70
CA GLU A 90 17.42 -7.09 0.82
C GLU A 90 16.25 -8.06 1.00
N ASN A 91 15.10 -7.68 0.45
CA ASN A 91 13.92 -8.54 0.38
C ASN A 91 13.61 -8.95 -1.07
N GLY A 92 12.62 -9.79 -1.22
CA GLY A 92 12.07 -10.15 -2.52
C GLY A 92 13.03 -10.91 -3.42
N MET A 93 12.70 -10.91 -4.70
CA MET A 93 13.49 -11.58 -5.75
C MET A 93 14.81 -10.85 -6.05
N LYS A 94 14.95 -9.57 -5.70
CA LYS A 94 16.20 -8.81 -5.81
C LYS A 94 17.32 -9.51 -5.06
N ARG A 95 17.03 -10.02 -3.86
CA ARG A 95 17.96 -10.77 -3.03
C ARG A 95 18.61 -11.95 -3.74
N LEU A 96 17.88 -12.61 -4.63
CA LEU A 96 18.37 -13.78 -5.37
C LEU A 96 19.15 -13.42 -6.64
N SER A 97 19.22 -12.16 -7.02
CA SER A 97 19.82 -11.69 -8.28
C SER A 97 19.22 -12.38 -9.53
N VAL A 98 17.99 -12.85 -9.43
CA VAL A 98 17.28 -13.45 -10.56
C VAL A 98 16.67 -12.33 -11.40
N ILE A 99 17.30 -12.04 -12.52
CA ILE A 99 16.79 -11.06 -13.49
C ILE A 99 15.67 -11.74 -14.29
N LYS A 100 14.54 -11.05 -14.45
CA LYS A 100 13.47 -11.47 -15.37
C LYS A 100 13.99 -11.46 -16.81
N THR A 101 14.48 -12.60 -17.26
CA THR A 101 14.95 -12.84 -18.62
C THR A 101 14.06 -13.90 -19.26
N PRO A 102 14.02 -14.01 -20.59
CA PRO A 102 13.38 -15.15 -21.23
C PRO A 102 13.86 -16.46 -20.64
N PHE A 103 12.98 -17.21 -19.98
CA PHE A 103 13.32 -18.50 -19.37
C PHE A 103 13.34 -19.59 -20.44
N ASN A 104 14.38 -19.57 -21.29
CA ASN A 104 14.72 -20.68 -22.16
C ASN A 104 15.67 -21.66 -21.44
N LYS A 105 15.83 -22.86 -21.99
CA LYS A 105 16.67 -23.90 -21.39
C LYS A 105 18.07 -23.42 -21.03
N THR A 106 18.72 -22.67 -21.91
CA THR A 106 20.07 -22.14 -21.71
C THR A 106 20.14 -21.17 -20.51
N ASN A 107 19.16 -20.28 -20.40
CA ASN A 107 19.12 -19.31 -19.28
C ASN A 107 18.79 -20.01 -17.96
N ILE A 108 17.86 -20.98 -17.98
CA ILE A 108 17.54 -21.79 -16.80
C ILE A 108 18.77 -22.55 -16.32
N ASP A 109 19.49 -23.23 -17.22
CA ASP A 109 20.70 -23.96 -16.88
C ASP A 109 21.81 -23.04 -16.34
N ARG A 110 21.92 -21.83 -16.86
CA ARG A 110 22.86 -20.82 -16.36
C ARG A 110 22.49 -20.37 -14.94
N ILE A 111 21.21 -20.04 -14.70
CA ILE A 111 20.70 -19.61 -13.38
C ILE A 111 20.90 -20.73 -12.36
N ASN A 112 20.53 -21.97 -12.69
CA ASN A 112 20.67 -23.12 -11.80
C ASN A 112 22.14 -23.38 -11.43
N ARG A 113 23.07 -23.29 -12.40
CA ARG A 113 24.50 -23.42 -12.13
C ARG A 113 25.03 -22.30 -11.23
N GLN A 114 24.58 -21.07 -11.44
CA GLN A 114 24.92 -19.94 -10.57
C GLN A 114 24.45 -20.18 -9.15
N MET A 115 23.20 -20.60 -8.96
CA MET A 115 22.61 -20.89 -7.64
C MET A 115 23.37 -22.02 -6.94
N LEU A 116 23.70 -23.10 -7.65
CA LEU A 116 24.50 -24.19 -7.10
C LEU A 116 25.92 -23.74 -6.67
N LYS A 117 26.58 -22.91 -7.47
CA LYS A 117 27.87 -22.33 -7.11
C LYS A 117 27.82 -21.51 -5.84
N MET A 118 26.79 -20.62 -5.76
CA MET A 118 26.63 -19.75 -4.60
C MET A 118 26.24 -20.51 -3.33
N SER A 119 25.46 -21.57 -3.43
CA SER A 119 25.07 -22.40 -2.28
C SER A 119 26.24 -23.14 -1.64
N GLY A 120 27.37 -23.33 -2.37
CA GLY A 120 28.60 -23.90 -1.87
C GLY A 120 29.49 -22.92 -1.09
N GLN A 121 29.25 -21.61 -1.21
CA GLN A 121 30.09 -20.58 -0.57
C GLN A 121 29.63 -20.33 0.88
N ARG A 122 29.78 -21.33 1.74
CA ARG A 122 29.33 -21.28 3.14
C ARG A 122 30.30 -20.57 4.07
N ASP A 123 31.57 -20.68 3.80
CA ASP A 123 32.65 -20.20 4.68
C ASP A 123 32.68 -18.68 4.78
N THR A 124 32.30 -17.98 3.73
CA THR A 124 32.22 -16.50 3.68
C THR A 124 30.91 -15.93 4.20
N LEU A 125 29.92 -16.77 4.52
CA LEU A 125 28.57 -16.32 4.85
C LEU A 125 28.54 -15.44 6.12
N LYS A 126 29.32 -15.80 7.14
CA LYS A 126 29.40 -15.05 8.41
C LYS A 126 30.03 -13.68 8.22
N GLU A 127 31.12 -13.60 7.44
CA GLU A 127 31.79 -12.33 7.13
C GLU A 127 30.86 -11.41 6.32
N ARG A 128 30.18 -11.98 5.34
CA ARG A 128 29.21 -11.25 4.51
C ARG A 128 28.04 -10.72 5.35
N TRP A 129 27.52 -11.52 6.28
CA TRP A 129 26.49 -11.08 7.23
C TRP A 129 26.99 -9.93 8.11
N ASN A 130 28.18 -10.03 8.68
CA ASN A 130 28.76 -8.97 9.51
C ASN A 130 28.94 -7.66 8.72
N SER A 131 29.44 -7.76 7.50
CA SER A 131 29.60 -6.62 6.60
C SER A 131 28.24 -5.99 6.25
N ALA A 132 27.25 -6.81 5.93
CA ALA A 132 25.92 -6.36 5.60
C ALA A 132 25.19 -5.71 6.79
N LEU A 133 25.36 -6.27 8.00
CA LEU A 133 24.77 -5.69 9.22
C LEU A 133 25.42 -4.34 9.57
N ALA A 134 26.72 -4.17 9.38
CA ALA A 134 27.40 -2.89 9.60
C ALA A 134 26.88 -1.77 8.67
N VAL A 135 26.42 -2.13 7.47
CA VAL A 135 25.74 -1.21 6.54
C VAL A 135 24.29 -1.04 6.94
N TYR A 136 23.64 -2.13 7.38
CA TYR A 136 22.23 -2.17 7.75
C TYR A 136 21.88 -1.29 8.96
N ASP A 137 22.77 -1.15 9.94
CA ASP A 137 22.60 -0.19 11.06
C ASP A 137 22.42 1.26 10.60
N LYS A 138 22.78 1.57 9.36
CA LYS A 138 22.60 2.88 8.72
C LYS A 138 21.38 2.93 7.77
N MET A 139 20.67 1.83 7.61
CA MET A 139 19.52 1.73 6.73
C MET A 139 18.21 1.79 7.53
N ASP A 140 17.21 2.41 6.93
CA ASP A 140 15.86 2.44 7.49
C ASP A 140 15.02 1.29 6.95
N ILE A 141 14.43 0.48 7.84
CA ILE A 141 13.46 -0.55 7.45
C ILE A 141 12.10 0.12 7.41
N VAL A 142 11.45 0.04 6.27
CA VAL A 142 10.09 0.55 6.06
C VAL A 142 9.15 -0.60 5.74
N ASP A 143 7.99 -0.57 6.39
CA ASP A 143 6.86 -1.40 6.00
C ASP A 143 6.09 -0.63 4.91
N GLU A 144 6.20 -1.10 3.67
CA GLU A 144 5.55 -0.52 2.51
C GLU A 144 4.19 -1.18 2.28
N THR A 145 3.22 -0.37 1.87
CA THR A 145 1.93 -0.86 1.39
C THR A 145 1.71 -0.36 -0.03
N GLU A 146 1.55 -1.29 -0.95
CA GLU A 146 1.21 -1.00 -2.34
C GLU A 146 -0.31 -0.93 -2.50
N VAL A 147 -0.81 0.15 -3.11
CA VAL A 147 -2.24 0.39 -3.32
C VAL A 147 -2.49 0.72 -4.78
N LYS A 148 -3.48 0.07 -5.39
CA LYS A 148 -3.88 0.34 -6.78
C LYS A 148 -4.63 1.66 -6.92
N ASP A 149 -4.36 2.38 -7.99
CA ASP A 149 -4.87 3.71 -8.31
C ASP A 149 -6.40 3.83 -8.21
N LYS A 150 -7.11 2.84 -8.73
CA LYS A 150 -8.58 2.81 -8.76
C LYS A 150 -9.24 2.84 -7.37
N PHE A 151 -8.50 2.46 -6.31
CA PHE A 151 -9.00 2.51 -4.93
C PHE A 151 -8.66 3.82 -4.22
N VAL A 152 -7.79 4.65 -4.81
CA VAL A 152 -7.36 5.94 -4.25
C VAL A 152 -8.21 7.07 -4.83
N THR A 153 -9.52 7.04 -4.59
CA THR A 153 -10.44 8.10 -5.05
C THR A 153 -10.92 8.96 -3.88
N SER A 154 -11.11 10.23 -4.12
CA SER A 154 -11.59 11.19 -3.12
C SER A 154 -12.84 11.92 -3.63
N VAL A 155 -13.92 11.85 -2.87
CA VAL A 155 -15.14 12.63 -3.14
C VAL A 155 -14.84 14.12 -3.01
N VAL A 156 -13.98 14.51 -2.06
CA VAL A 156 -13.56 15.90 -1.83
C VAL A 156 -12.91 16.51 -3.07
N PHE A 157 -12.14 15.72 -3.81
CA PHE A 157 -11.49 16.16 -5.05
C PHE A 157 -12.54 16.49 -6.13
N TRP A 158 -13.49 15.59 -6.36
CA TRP A 158 -14.54 15.80 -7.36
C TRP A 158 -15.49 16.94 -6.98
N ASP A 159 -15.86 17.05 -5.71
CA ASP A 159 -16.65 18.16 -5.20
C ASP A 159 -15.91 19.51 -5.34
N ALA A 160 -14.58 19.51 -5.13
CA ALA A 160 -13.77 20.70 -5.32
C ALA A 160 -13.70 21.12 -6.79
N ILE A 161 -13.55 20.18 -7.72
CA ILE A 161 -13.59 20.46 -9.17
C ILE A 161 -14.95 21.03 -9.57
N LEU A 162 -16.04 20.35 -9.19
CA LEU A 162 -17.40 20.80 -9.56
C LEU A 162 -17.69 22.20 -9.02
N THR A 163 -17.38 22.44 -7.75
CA THR A 163 -17.59 23.77 -7.15
C THR A 163 -16.70 24.85 -7.75
N MET A 164 -15.47 24.50 -8.17
CA MET A 164 -14.58 25.43 -8.87
C MET A 164 -15.13 25.79 -10.26
N ILE A 165 -15.65 24.82 -11.01
CA ILE A 165 -16.31 25.07 -12.32
C ILE A 165 -17.52 25.98 -12.13
N LEU A 166 -18.40 25.70 -11.17
CA LEU A 166 -19.57 26.52 -10.89
C LEU A 166 -19.18 27.95 -10.46
N SER A 167 -18.12 28.10 -9.66
CA SER A 167 -17.59 29.40 -9.25
C SER A 167 -17.01 30.17 -10.45
N GLY A 168 -16.32 29.47 -11.37
CA GLY A 168 -15.84 30.07 -12.61
C GLY A 168 -16.95 30.55 -13.54
N ILE A 169 -18.03 29.77 -13.67
CA ILE A 169 -19.24 30.16 -14.44
C ILE A 169 -19.88 31.39 -13.81
N LEU A 170 -20.01 31.43 -12.47
CA LEU A 170 -20.57 32.57 -11.75
C LEU A 170 -19.74 33.84 -12.00
N CYS A 171 -18.41 33.72 -11.99
CA CYS A 171 -17.48 34.80 -12.28
C CYS A 171 -17.64 35.31 -13.73
N LEU A 172 -17.81 34.43 -14.72
CA LEU A 172 -18.05 34.76 -16.10
C LEU A 172 -19.40 35.49 -16.31
N ILE A 173 -20.46 35.01 -15.68
CA ILE A 173 -21.77 35.65 -15.73
C ILE A 173 -21.67 37.06 -15.17
N GLY A 174 -21.01 37.24 -14.03
CA GLY A 174 -20.74 38.55 -13.44
C GLY A 174 -19.95 39.49 -14.36
N ALA A 175 -18.90 38.99 -15.02
CA ALA A 175 -18.08 39.78 -15.92
C ALA A 175 -18.83 40.21 -17.19
N ILE A 176 -19.60 39.31 -17.82
CA ILE A 176 -20.44 39.60 -18.96
C ILE A 176 -21.52 40.64 -18.58
N GLY A 177 -22.19 40.40 -17.44
CA GLY A 177 -23.20 41.33 -16.92
C GLY A 177 -22.65 42.72 -16.66
N ALA A 178 -21.46 42.83 -16.05
CA ALA A 178 -20.78 44.10 -15.82
C ALA A 178 -20.46 44.84 -17.13
N GLY A 179 -20.01 44.12 -18.16
CA GLY A 179 -19.77 44.67 -19.50
C GLY A 179 -21.04 45.21 -20.14
N ILE A 180 -22.17 44.49 -20.06
CA ILE A 180 -23.49 44.93 -20.58
C ILE A 180 -23.99 46.18 -19.84
N VAL A 181 -23.88 46.18 -18.50
CA VAL A 181 -24.32 47.32 -17.70
C VAL A 181 -23.48 48.57 -18.00
N ALA A 182 -22.18 48.43 -18.15
CA ALA A 182 -21.29 49.52 -18.50
C ALA A 182 -21.59 50.10 -19.88
N ALA A 183 -22.01 49.26 -20.86
CA ALA A 183 -22.34 49.69 -22.20
C ALA A 183 -23.77 50.29 -22.36
N ALA A 184 -24.74 49.80 -21.56
CA ALA A 184 -26.17 50.05 -21.83
C ALA A 184 -26.90 50.94 -20.84
N SER A 185 -26.60 50.96 -19.53
CA SER A 185 -27.49 51.53 -18.54
C SER A 185 -26.90 52.41 -17.45
N GLN A 186 -25.64 52.37 -17.14
CA GLN A 186 -24.97 53.06 -16.02
C GLN A 186 -25.68 52.89 -14.65
N ASN A 187 -26.51 51.83 -14.50
CA ASN A 187 -27.24 51.58 -13.27
C ASN A 187 -26.32 50.98 -12.18
N GLY A 188 -26.02 51.78 -11.14
CA GLY A 188 -25.07 51.42 -10.08
C GLY A 188 -25.47 50.18 -9.27
N ILE A 189 -26.78 49.90 -9.10
CA ILE A 189 -27.25 48.73 -8.39
C ILE A 189 -26.94 47.45 -9.20
N LEU A 190 -27.24 47.50 -10.53
CA LEU A 190 -26.94 46.37 -11.40
C LEU A 190 -25.45 46.11 -11.53
N ALA A 191 -24.64 47.14 -11.61
CA ALA A 191 -23.19 47.04 -11.59
C ALA A 191 -22.67 46.38 -10.28
N GLY A 192 -23.21 46.81 -9.14
CA GLY A 192 -22.92 46.25 -7.83
C GLY A 192 -23.21 44.74 -7.72
N THR A 193 -24.33 44.29 -8.25
CA THR A 193 -24.68 42.84 -8.28
C THR A 193 -23.72 42.03 -9.17
N CYS A 194 -23.30 42.58 -10.31
CA CYS A 194 -22.34 41.92 -11.17
C CYS A 194 -20.97 41.80 -10.49
N TYR A 195 -20.48 42.86 -9.83
CA TYR A 195 -19.20 42.77 -9.06
C TYR A 195 -19.31 41.81 -7.88
N PHE A 196 -20.46 41.72 -7.23
CA PHE A 196 -20.69 40.72 -6.17
C PHE A 196 -20.55 39.28 -6.70
N PHE A 197 -21.08 38.97 -7.89
CA PHE A 197 -20.91 37.65 -8.51
C PHE A 197 -19.46 37.38 -8.89
N ILE A 198 -18.73 38.36 -9.39
CA ILE A 198 -17.28 38.20 -9.67
C ILE A 198 -16.54 37.91 -8.37
N ALA A 199 -16.77 38.69 -7.32
CA ALA A 199 -16.08 38.52 -6.04
C ALA A 199 -16.37 37.15 -5.40
N THR A 200 -17.64 36.71 -5.40
CA THR A 200 -18.03 35.39 -4.85
C THR A 200 -17.47 34.24 -5.69
N GLY A 201 -17.46 34.38 -7.01
CA GLY A 201 -16.84 33.40 -7.92
C GLY A 201 -15.36 33.29 -7.70
N LEU A 202 -14.61 34.39 -7.61
CA LEU A 202 -13.18 34.38 -7.32
C LEU A 202 -12.86 33.78 -5.95
N ALA A 203 -13.63 34.16 -4.90
CA ALA A 203 -13.48 33.58 -3.57
C ALA A 203 -13.67 32.07 -3.58
N GLY A 204 -14.72 31.59 -4.30
CA GLY A 204 -14.97 30.17 -4.47
C GLY A 204 -13.81 29.42 -5.14
N VAL A 205 -13.21 29.98 -6.18
CA VAL A 205 -12.02 29.42 -6.83
C VAL A 205 -10.83 29.39 -5.86
N MET A 206 -10.54 30.49 -5.18
CA MET A 206 -9.39 30.59 -4.26
C MET A 206 -9.49 29.59 -3.10
N ILE A 207 -10.68 29.37 -2.55
CA ILE A 207 -10.89 28.42 -1.43
C ILE A 207 -10.73 26.97 -1.89
N ARG A 208 -11.07 26.64 -3.15
CA ARG A 208 -11.06 25.27 -3.65
C ARG A 208 -9.73 24.87 -4.32
N PHE A 209 -9.01 25.83 -4.87
CA PHE A 209 -7.76 25.60 -5.57
C PHE A 209 -6.73 24.79 -4.75
N PRO A 210 -6.46 25.08 -3.48
CA PRO A 210 -5.52 24.28 -2.68
C PRO A 210 -5.95 22.82 -2.56
N LYS A 211 -7.24 22.53 -2.44
CA LYS A 211 -7.76 21.14 -2.36
C LYS A 211 -7.54 20.37 -3.66
N ILE A 212 -7.73 21.02 -4.80
CA ILE A 212 -7.46 20.41 -6.11
C ILE A 212 -5.97 20.14 -6.25
N PHE A 213 -5.12 21.06 -5.84
CA PHE A 213 -3.68 20.88 -5.91
C PHE A 213 -3.16 19.76 -4.99
N THR A 214 -3.71 19.64 -3.78
CA THR A 214 -3.31 18.60 -2.80
C THR A 214 -3.88 17.22 -3.10
N LEU A 215 -4.99 17.11 -3.84
CA LEU A 215 -5.66 15.85 -4.16
C LEU A 215 -5.66 15.53 -5.67
N GLY A 216 -4.92 16.30 -6.48
CA GLY A 216 -4.99 16.25 -7.93
C GLY A 216 -4.44 14.98 -8.58
N SER A 217 -3.50 14.31 -7.95
CA SER A 217 -2.97 13.03 -8.45
C SER A 217 -3.28 11.91 -7.47
N PRO A 218 -3.35 10.64 -7.95
CA PRO A 218 -3.53 9.48 -7.09
C PRO A 218 -2.48 9.39 -5.98
N LEU A 219 -1.22 9.65 -6.34
CA LEU A 219 -0.11 9.67 -5.39
C LEU A 219 -0.30 10.69 -4.27
N LYS A 220 -0.75 11.91 -4.62
CA LYS A 220 -1.05 12.95 -3.63
C LYS A 220 -2.27 12.59 -2.77
N ARG A 221 -3.30 11.97 -3.36
CA ARG A 221 -4.46 11.48 -2.61
C ARG A 221 -4.06 10.38 -1.62
N LEU A 222 -3.22 9.42 -2.06
CA LEU A 222 -2.71 8.37 -1.20
C LEU A 222 -1.90 8.96 -0.02
N LYS A 223 -1.02 9.92 -0.29
CA LYS A 223 -0.28 10.66 0.76
C LYS A 223 -1.22 11.38 1.73
N ALA A 224 -2.28 11.99 1.22
CA ALA A 224 -3.28 12.67 2.03
C ALA A 224 -4.05 11.68 2.94
N PHE A 225 -4.43 10.51 2.41
CA PHE A 225 -5.08 9.46 3.21
C PHE A 225 -4.14 8.92 4.30
N GLY A 226 -2.89 8.67 3.95
CA GLY A 226 -1.87 8.29 4.94
C GLY A 226 -1.68 9.33 6.03
N ASN A 227 -1.66 10.61 5.69
CA ASN A 227 -1.62 11.69 6.69
C ASN A 227 -2.86 11.70 7.60
N GLY A 228 -4.04 11.37 7.08
CA GLY A 228 -5.25 11.20 7.89
C GLY A 228 -5.12 10.04 8.88
N ILE A 229 -4.59 8.90 8.43
CA ILE A 229 -4.34 7.73 9.28
C ILE A 229 -3.27 8.05 10.34
N ARG A 230 -2.15 8.65 9.93
CA ARG A 230 -1.07 9.08 10.85
C ARG A 230 -1.62 10.01 11.93
N LYS A 231 -2.40 11.02 11.54
CA LYS A 231 -3.03 11.95 12.49
C LYS A 231 -3.95 11.24 13.47
N ALA A 232 -4.74 10.27 13.01
CA ALA A 232 -5.60 9.49 13.89
C ALA A 232 -4.81 8.64 14.89
N LEU A 233 -3.66 8.08 14.46
CA LEU A 233 -2.74 7.36 15.34
C LEU A 233 -2.11 8.28 16.40
N GLU A 234 -1.70 9.49 16.01
CA GLU A 234 -1.16 10.51 16.92
C GLU A 234 -2.20 10.97 17.95
N GLU A 235 -3.43 11.32 17.49
CA GLU A 235 -4.51 11.79 18.38
C GLU A 235 -4.91 10.75 19.43
N GLN A 236 -4.72 9.46 19.13
CA GLN A 236 -5.00 8.36 20.05
C GLN A 236 -3.75 7.85 20.78
N GLN A 237 -2.63 8.54 20.65
CA GLN A 237 -1.35 8.22 21.31
C GLN A 237 -0.89 6.77 21.06
N LEU A 238 -1.11 6.27 19.84
CA LEU A 238 -0.73 4.93 19.41
C LEU A 238 0.67 4.88 18.80
N LEU A 239 1.23 6.03 18.38
CA LEU A 239 2.61 6.17 17.92
C LEU A 239 3.54 6.45 19.10
N GLU A 240 4.71 5.84 19.06
CA GLU A 240 5.79 6.08 20.05
C GLU A 240 6.54 7.37 19.76
N GLU A 241 6.70 7.70 18.46
CA GLU A 241 7.40 8.89 18.01
C GLU A 241 6.48 9.84 17.23
N THR A 242 6.60 11.16 17.48
CA THR A 242 5.75 12.18 16.86
C THR A 242 6.31 12.77 15.56
N HIS A 243 7.58 12.49 15.23
CA HIS A 243 8.25 13.08 14.06
C HIS A 243 8.18 12.22 12.79
N CYS A 244 7.19 11.36 12.68
CA CYS A 244 6.98 10.49 11.52
C CYS A 244 6.41 11.27 10.33
N LYS A 245 6.88 10.96 9.13
CA LYS A 245 6.38 11.50 7.86
C LYS A 245 5.80 10.41 6.99
N VAL A 246 4.68 10.71 6.33
CA VAL A 246 4.12 9.81 5.32
C VAL A 246 4.77 10.11 3.98
N GLU A 247 5.36 9.09 3.38
CA GLU A 247 5.94 9.16 2.05
C GLU A 247 5.19 8.24 1.07
N THR A 248 5.19 8.64 -0.20
CA THR A 248 4.50 7.90 -1.26
C THR A 248 5.35 7.90 -2.52
N GLU A 249 5.42 6.75 -3.19
CA GLU A 249 6.18 6.56 -4.41
C GLU A 249 5.31 5.88 -5.47
N SER A 250 5.61 6.14 -6.75
CA SER A 250 4.94 5.44 -7.84
C SER A 250 5.63 4.12 -8.11
N HIS A 251 4.86 3.03 -8.20
CA HIS A 251 5.35 1.70 -8.51
C HIS A 251 4.68 1.15 -9.78
N GLY A 252 5.12 1.65 -10.92
CA GLY A 252 4.48 1.36 -12.21
C GLY A 252 3.34 2.33 -12.56
N PRO A 253 2.56 2.04 -13.61
CA PRO A 253 1.54 2.94 -14.12
C PRO A 253 0.31 3.08 -13.20
N ASP A 254 -0.10 1.98 -12.54
CA ASP A 254 -1.37 1.89 -11.82
C ASP A 254 -1.23 1.60 -10.32
N ASN A 255 0.00 1.49 -9.81
CA ASN A 255 0.27 1.13 -8.42
C ASN A 255 1.10 2.20 -7.73
N HIS A 256 0.79 2.46 -6.47
CA HIS A 256 1.49 3.41 -5.63
C HIS A 256 1.85 2.79 -4.30
N ILE A 257 3.03 3.12 -3.82
CA ILE A 257 3.55 2.69 -2.53
C ILE A 257 3.36 3.80 -1.52
N ILE A 258 2.96 3.44 -0.30
CA ILE A 258 2.89 4.32 0.85
C ILE A 258 3.60 3.68 2.03
N TYR A 259 4.35 4.47 2.77
CA TYR A 259 5.07 4.06 3.97
C TYR A 259 5.26 5.21 4.95
N LEU A 260 5.62 4.86 6.19
CA LEU A 260 5.99 5.83 7.22
C LEU A 260 7.52 5.93 7.27
N SER A 261 8.04 7.14 7.09
CA SER A 261 9.46 7.47 7.25
C SER A 261 9.69 8.08 8.64
N GLY A 262 10.74 7.66 9.32
CA GLY A 262 10.97 7.96 10.73
C GLY A 262 10.07 7.11 11.65
N GLY A 263 10.28 7.23 12.95
CA GLY A 263 9.57 6.46 13.97
C GLY A 263 10.16 5.08 14.23
N SER A 264 9.64 4.43 15.27
CA SER A 264 10.05 3.07 15.64
C SER A 264 9.59 2.03 14.61
N GLY A 265 10.22 0.86 14.60
CA GLY A 265 9.76 -0.27 13.76
C GLY A 265 8.31 -0.68 14.06
N ARG A 266 7.86 -0.47 15.32
CA ARG A 266 6.47 -0.68 15.72
C ARG A 266 5.53 0.34 15.08
N ASP A 267 5.92 1.60 15.05
CA ASP A 267 5.11 2.68 14.44
C ASP A 267 4.91 2.43 12.95
N LYS A 268 5.98 2.02 12.24
CA LYS A 268 5.94 1.70 10.82
C LYS A 268 5.04 0.51 10.53
N ALA A 269 5.16 -0.58 11.30
CA ALA A 269 4.33 -1.76 11.18
C ALA A 269 2.86 -1.45 11.48
N LEU A 270 2.57 -0.67 12.54
CA LEU A 270 1.22 -0.26 12.89
C LEU A 270 0.58 0.62 11.80
N PHE A 271 1.35 1.56 11.25
CA PHE A 271 0.88 2.42 10.16
C PHE A 271 0.55 1.58 8.91
N ALA A 272 1.46 0.70 8.49
CA ALA A 272 1.25 -0.18 7.34
C ALA A 272 0.04 -1.09 7.54
N GLN A 273 -0.14 -1.65 8.75
CA GLN A 273 -1.33 -2.41 9.10
C GLN A 273 -2.60 -1.58 8.97
N CYS A 274 -2.61 -0.34 9.48
CA CYS A 274 -3.77 0.55 9.38
C CYS A 274 -4.10 0.90 7.93
N VAL A 275 -3.10 1.15 7.09
CA VAL A 275 -3.29 1.41 5.65
C VAL A 275 -3.90 0.18 4.97
N ASN A 276 -3.34 -1.00 5.22
CA ASN A 276 -3.88 -2.25 4.69
C ASN A 276 -5.34 -2.45 5.08
N GLU A 277 -5.64 -2.42 6.38
CA GLU A 277 -6.99 -2.63 6.89
C GLU A 277 -7.98 -1.58 6.34
N PHE A 278 -7.53 -0.34 6.10
CA PHE A 278 -8.37 0.73 5.55
C PHE A 278 -8.75 0.48 4.08
N PHE A 279 -7.80 0.01 3.28
CA PHE A 279 -8.03 -0.28 1.86
C PHE A 279 -8.53 -1.71 1.60
N ASP A 280 -8.43 -2.60 2.58
CA ASP A 280 -8.81 -4.00 2.43
C ASP A 280 -10.31 -4.19 2.15
N VAL A 281 -10.63 -5.40 1.74
CA VAL A 281 -11.99 -5.84 1.47
C VAL A 281 -12.80 -5.82 2.77
N ILE A 282 -14.01 -5.25 2.71
CA ILE A 282 -14.92 -5.30 3.84
C ILE A 282 -15.41 -6.74 4.04
N ASP A 283 -15.08 -7.31 5.18
CA ASP A 283 -15.50 -8.67 5.57
C ASP A 283 -16.34 -8.68 6.86
N ASN A 284 -15.74 -8.45 8.02
CA ASN A 284 -16.41 -8.57 9.32
C ASN A 284 -16.01 -7.44 10.29
N GLN A 285 -15.69 -6.29 9.79
CA GLN A 285 -15.29 -5.13 10.59
C GLN A 285 -16.41 -4.69 11.53
N ARG A 286 -16.02 -4.29 12.75
CA ARG A 286 -16.96 -3.81 13.77
C ARG A 286 -17.55 -2.43 13.45
N TYR A 287 -16.76 -1.59 12.79
CA TYR A 287 -17.16 -0.28 12.28
C TYR A 287 -16.68 -0.12 10.85
N ILE A 288 -17.50 0.50 10.03
CA ILE A 288 -17.20 0.84 8.64
C ILE A 288 -17.55 2.31 8.36
N LEU A 289 -16.85 2.88 7.40
CA LEU A 289 -17.20 4.18 6.83
C LEU A 289 -18.09 3.98 5.61
N VAL A 290 -19.26 4.57 5.60
CA VAL A 290 -20.23 4.47 4.51
C VAL A 290 -20.48 5.84 3.92
N LYS A 291 -20.40 5.99 2.61
CA LYS A 291 -20.63 7.24 1.89
C LYS A 291 -22.07 7.74 2.11
N LYS A 292 -22.21 8.99 2.57
CA LYS A 292 -23.51 9.59 2.93
C LYS A 292 -24.46 9.77 1.76
N LYS A 293 -23.95 10.29 0.63
CA LYS A 293 -24.76 10.66 -0.54
C LYS A 293 -24.14 10.18 -1.83
N GLY A 294 -24.97 9.88 -2.82
CA GLY A 294 -24.57 9.48 -4.16
C GLY A 294 -24.34 7.97 -4.32
N HIS A 295 -23.90 7.57 -5.51
CA HIS A 295 -23.70 6.17 -5.84
C HIS A 295 -22.59 5.56 -4.98
N LYS A 296 -22.90 4.46 -4.30
CA LYS A 296 -21.96 3.69 -3.50
C LYS A 296 -21.23 2.70 -4.42
N GLY A 297 -20.32 3.21 -5.27
CA GLY A 297 -19.44 2.38 -6.10
C GLY A 297 -18.36 1.65 -5.29
N LEU A 298 -17.25 1.31 -5.93
CA LEU A 298 -16.08 0.65 -5.34
C LEU A 298 -15.59 1.31 -4.03
N ASN A 299 -15.66 2.63 -3.97
CA ASN A 299 -15.22 3.44 -2.82
C ASN A 299 -16.39 3.97 -1.99
N GLY A 300 -17.53 3.31 -2.03
CA GLY A 300 -18.68 3.63 -1.17
C GLY A 300 -18.50 3.21 0.27
N PHE A 301 -17.51 2.36 0.53
CA PHE A 301 -17.25 1.76 1.83
C PHE A 301 -15.74 1.71 2.10
N TYR A 302 -15.33 2.06 3.32
CA TYR A 302 -13.97 1.85 3.83
C TYR A 302 -14.04 1.14 5.17
N ALA A 303 -13.08 0.28 5.43
CA ALA A 303 -12.92 -0.34 6.73
C ALA A 303 -12.33 0.65 7.74
N ILE A 304 -12.75 0.60 8.99
CA ILE A 304 -12.05 1.27 10.08
C ILE A 304 -11.04 0.28 10.65
N PRO A 305 -9.75 0.63 10.71
CA PRO A 305 -8.72 -0.27 11.21
C PRO A 305 -9.01 -0.76 12.64
N ASN A 306 -8.62 -1.99 12.92
CA ASN A 306 -8.96 -2.70 14.17
C ASN A 306 -8.48 -1.96 15.43
N CYS A 307 -7.34 -1.26 15.35
CA CYS A 307 -6.82 -0.46 16.47
C CYS A 307 -7.80 0.64 16.89
N PHE A 308 -8.61 1.19 15.97
CA PHE A 308 -9.62 2.23 16.21
C PHE A 308 -11.04 1.66 16.41
N SER A 309 -11.23 0.35 16.26
CA SER A 309 -12.57 -0.29 16.28
C SER A 309 -12.98 -0.82 17.65
N LYS A 310 -12.20 -0.57 18.71
CA LYS A 310 -12.46 -1.07 20.07
C LYS A 310 -13.63 -0.33 20.71
N LYS A 311 -13.69 0.99 20.60
CA LYS A 311 -14.72 1.86 21.14
C LYS A 311 -15.33 2.70 20.04
N LYS A 312 -16.57 3.16 20.27
CA LYS A 312 -17.31 4.01 19.32
C LYS A 312 -16.62 5.37 19.14
N GLU A 313 -16.15 5.94 20.22
CA GLU A 313 -15.47 7.23 20.25
C GLU A 313 -14.19 7.22 19.41
N ASP A 314 -13.43 6.13 19.48
CA ASP A 314 -12.17 5.96 18.72
C ASP A 314 -12.46 5.84 17.22
N ALA A 315 -13.50 5.07 16.85
CA ALA A 315 -13.95 4.95 15.47
C ALA A 315 -14.47 6.29 14.89
N GLU A 316 -15.21 7.07 15.68
CA GLU A 316 -15.70 8.39 15.28
C GLU A 316 -14.55 9.40 15.16
N ARG A 317 -13.53 9.37 16.04
CA ARG A 317 -12.31 10.19 15.91
C ARG A 317 -11.54 9.85 14.64
N PHE A 318 -11.36 8.57 14.36
CA PHE A 318 -10.74 8.13 13.09
C PHE A 318 -11.50 8.68 11.88
N ALA A 319 -12.84 8.51 11.85
CA ALA A 319 -13.68 9.05 10.80
C ALA A 319 -13.48 10.57 10.61
N LYS A 320 -13.41 11.32 11.71
CA LYS A 320 -13.20 12.77 11.72
C LYS A 320 -11.84 13.16 11.14
N CYS A 321 -10.76 12.40 11.44
CA CYS A 321 -9.45 12.62 10.85
C CYS A 321 -9.43 12.34 9.35
N MET A 322 -10.24 11.39 8.87
CA MET A 322 -10.30 11.02 7.45
C MET A 322 -11.22 11.93 6.61
N HIS A 323 -12.25 12.56 7.20
CA HIS A 323 -13.21 13.42 6.50
C HIS A 323 -12.59 14.47 5.56
N PRO A 324 -11.50 15.19 5.91
CA PRO A 324 -10.92 16.20 5.02
C PRO A 324 -10.43 15.64 3.69
N TYR A 325 -10.15 14.34 3.63
CA TYR A 325 -9.50 13.66 2.51
C TYR A 325 -10.45 12.78 1.70
N ILE A 326 -11.29 11.99 2.38
CA ILE A 326 -12.24 11.09 1.71
C ILE A 326 -13.60 11.75 1.44
N GLY A 327 -14.02 12.71 2.27
CA GLY A 327 -15.32 13.38 2.19
C GLY A 327 -16.30 12.91 3.27
N ASN A 328 -17.60 13.17 3.06
CA ASN A 328 -18.63 12.86 4.03
C ASN A 328 -19.00 11.37 4.02
N TYR A 329 -18.45 10.67 4.99
CA TYR A 329 -18.76 9.27 5.31
C TYR A 329 -19.32 9.18 6.72
N ASP A 330 -20.32 8.31 6.92
CA ASP A 330 -20.84 7.97 8.23
C ASP A 330 -20.07 6.82 8.84
N CYS A 331 -19.71 6.93 10.11
CA CYS A 331 -19.20 5.83 10.90
C CYS A 331 -20.36 4.94 11.34
N VAL A 332 -20.43 3.72 10.84
CA VAL A 332 -21.55 2.80 11.07
C VAL A 332 -21.09 1.62 11.90
N TYR A 333 -21.80 1.33 12.98
CA TYR A 333 -21.63 0.13 13.80
C TYR A 333 -22.32 -1.05 13.12
N THR A 334 -21.57 -2.10 12.81
CA THR A 334 -22.02 -3.22 11.97
C THR A 334 -22.78 -4.33 12.71
N ARG A 335 -22.89 -4.26 14.05
CA ARG A 335 -23.53 -5.31 14.84
C ARG A 335 -25.02 -5.09 15.11
N ASN A 336 -25.58 -3.95 14.67
CA ASN A 336 -27.01 -3.71 14.66
C ASN A 336 -27.62 -4.09 13.30
N GLU A 337 -28.94 -4.13 13.17
CA GLU A 337 -29.66 -4.59 11.97
C GLU A 337 -29.28 -3.79 10.72
N LYS A 338 -29.41 -2.46 10.78
CA LYS A 338 -29.02 -1.55 9.68
C LYS A 338 -27.55 -1.64 9.31
N GLY A 339 -26.67 -1.79 10.30
CA GLY A 339 -25.25 -1.93 10.08
C GLY A 339 -24.88 -3.25 9.43
N ARG A 340 -25.60 -4.35 9.72
CA ARG A 340 -25.43 -5.65 9.06
C ARG A 340 -25.82 -5.60 7.59
N GLU A 341 -26.93 -4.92 7.26
CA GLU A 341 -27.34 -4.72 5.87
C GLU A 341 -26.26 -3.98 5.06
N LEU A 342 -25.73 -2.87 5.63
CA LEU A 342 -24.67 -2.09 5.00
C LEU A 342 -23.35 -2.87 4.90
N LEU A 343 -23.04 -3.72 5.88
CA LEU A 343 -21.88 -4.61 5.84
C LEU A 343 -22.02 -5.64 4.70
N LEU A 344 -23.22 -6.24 4.56
CA LEU A 344 -23.51 -7.17 3.47
C LEU A 344 -23.42 -6.50 2.10
N GLU A 345 -24.00 -5.28 1.96
CA GLU A 345 -23.86 -4.49 0.74
C GLU A 345 -22.38 -4.25 0.38
N GLY A 346 -21.57 -3.86 1.36
CA GLY A 346 -20.13 -3.67 1.18
C GLY A 346 -19.40 -4.95 0.76
N ARG A 347 -19.74 -6.10 1.38
CA ARG A 347 -19.17 -7.43 1.03
C ARG A 347 -19.52 -7.86 -0.38
N VAL A 348 -20.78 -7.72 -0.79
CA VAL A 348 -21.22 -8.07 -2.16
C VAL A 348 -20.45 -7.24 -3.19
N LYS A 349 -20.27 -5.94 -2.97
CA LYS A 349 -19.48 -5.08 -3.85
C LYS A 349 -18.00 -5.43 -3.87
N ALA A 350 -17.47 -5.86 -2.74
CA ALA A 350 -16.09 -6.32 -2.64
C ALA A 350 -15.86 -7.65 -3.36
N LEU A 351 -16.80 -8.60 -3.27
CA LEU A 351 -16.75 -9.89 -3.95
C LEU A 351 -16.87 -9.76 -5.48
N ALA A 352 -17.64 -8.78 -5.96
CA ALA A 352 -17.76 -8.49 -7.40
C ALA A 352 -16.41 -8.01 -8.01
N ASN A 353 -15.49 -7.54 -7.16
CA ASN A 353 -14.16 -7.07 -7.55
C ASN A 353 -13.11 -7.88 -6.80
N ARG A 354 -12.91 -9.14 -7.19
CA ARG A 354 -11.97 -10.11 -6.57
C ARG A 354 -10.48 -9.71 -6.61
N GLU A 355 -10.16 -8.51 -7.02
CA GLU A 355 -8.78 -8.06 -7.06
C GLU A 355 -8.25 -7.66 -5.69
N GLU A 356 -7.06 -8.10 -5.41
CA GLU A 356 -6.23 -7.61 -4.31
C GLU A 356 -6.12 -6.07 -4.39
N ARG A 357 -6.54 -5.38 -3.33
CA ARG A 357 -6.59 -3.91 -3.30
C ARG A 357 -5.28 -3.30 -2.82
N CYS A 358 -4.61 -3.98 -1.92
CA CYS A 358 -3.32 -3.58 -1.38
C CYS A 358 -2.47 -4.80 -1.03
N ILE A 359 -1.15 -4.62 -1.10
CA ILE A 359 -0.15 -5.63 -0.76
C ILE A 359 0.87 -4.96 0.15
N SER A 360 1.18 -5.57 1.29
CA SER A 360 2.23 -5.09 2.19
C SER A 360 3.48 -5.93 2.07
N HIS A 361 4.61 -5.26 2.07
CA HIS A 361 5.93 -5.88 2.11
C HIS A 361 6.92 -5.03 2.92
N LYS A 362 7.98 -5.67 3.38
CA LYS A 362 9.07 -4.97 4.08
C LYS A 362 10.17 -4.65 3.09
N LYS A 363 10.65 -3.43 3.13
CA LYS A 363 11.77 -2.97 2.30
C LYS A 363 12.83 -2.30 3.15
N VAL A 364 14.06 -2.46 2.76
CA VAL A 364 15.22 -1.76 3.33
C VAL A 364 15.51 -0.57 2.44
N LYS A 365 15.47 0.63 3.00
CA LYS A 365 15.87 1.86 2.31
C LYS A 365 17.21 2.34 2.83
N GLY A 366 18.11 2.72 1.93
CA GLY A 366 19.36 3.37 2.29
C GLY A 366 19.09 4.79 2.84
N ALA A 367 19.90 5.23 3.81
CA ALA A 367 19.78 6.58 4.42
C ALA A 367 20.07 7.73 3.43
N LEU A 368 20.33 7.43 2.16
CA LEU A 368 20.74 8.37 1.11
C LEU A 368 19.82 8.36 -0.13
N GLU A 369 18.66 7.70 -0.08
CA GLU A 369 17.64 7.81 -1.13
C GLU A 369 16.52 8.78 -0.78
#